data_9ccdfed473d30ffd68ec8480d2b05ca2
#
_entry.id   9ccdfed473d30ffd68ec8480d2b05ca2
#
_cell.length_a   1.000
_cell.length_b   1.000
_cell.length_c   1.000
_cell.angle_alpha   90.00
_cell.angle_beta   90.00
_cell.angle_gamma   90.00
#
_symmetry.space_group_name_H-M   'P 1'
#
loop_
_entity.id
_entity.type
_entity.pdbx_description
1 polymer ?
#
loop_
_entity_poly.entity_id
_entity_poly.type
_entity_poly.pdbx_seq_one_letter_code
_entity_poly.pdbx_strand_id
1 'polypeptide(L)'
;MDDVICIREASIYDTEKLLDIYSYYVEKTAISFETKVPCYEEFKGRVEKTLQNYPYFVAVEGGEILGYAYLSPFVGRSAYDLSAETTIYLKHGNSNKGIGKALYSKIEEAAKKQNITNLYSCIGYTDNEDEYLTNNSASFHEHMGYKLIGKFTNCGHKFGRWYHMVWMEKIIGEHKEIKEFLKYSDIKSF
;
A
#
# COMPACT_ATOMS: atom_id res chain seq x y z
N MET A 1 14.73 -12.48 -23.99
CA MET A 1 14.87 -11.08 -23.54
C MET A 1 14.33 -11.08 -22.14
N ASP A 2 15.16 -10.77 -21.16
CA ASP A 2 14.66 -10.66 -19.80
C ASP A 2 13.70 -9.47 -19.77
N ASP A 3 12.42 -9.72 -19.55
CA ASP A 3 11.41 -8.66 -19.45
C ASP A 3 11.73 -7.81 -18.22
N VAL A 4 12.12 -6.57 -18.47
CA VAL A 4 12.48 -5.62 -17.41
C VAL A 4 11.22 -5.16 -16.70
N ILE A 5 11.18 -5.28 -15.37
CA ILE A 5 10.10 -4.74 -14.56
C ILE A 5 10.08 -3.21 -14.67
N CYS A 6 8.98 -2.67 -15.16
CA CYS A 6 8.73 -1.23 -15.27
C CYS A 6 7.74 -0.78 -14.20
N ILE A 7 8.04 0.33 -13.53
CA ILE A 7 7.08 0.99 -12.62
C ILE A 7 6.47 2.18 -13.36
N ARG A 8 5.14 2.18 -13.49
CA ARG A 8 4.37 3.29 -14.06
C ARG A 8 3.23 3.72 -13.16
N GLU A 9 2.68 4.89 -13.42
CA GLU A 9 1.42 5.30 -12.79
C GLU A 9 0.29 4.33 -13.16
N ALA A 10 -0.58 4.06 -12.18
CA ALA A 10 -1.82 3.35 -12.41
C ALA A 10 -2.82 4.26 -13.11
N SER A 11 -3.71 3.66 -13.84
CA SER A 11 -4.86 4.33 -14.46
C SER A 11 -6.15 3.62 -14.06
N ILE A 12 -7.28 4.27 -14.30
CA ILE A 12 -8.59 3.66 -14.06
C ILE A 12 -8.80 2.39 -14.89
N TYR A 13 -8.12 2.26 -16.04
CA TYR A 13 -8.19 1.08 -16.90
C TYR A 13 -7.47 -0.14 -16.33
N ASP A 14 -6.66 0.04 -15.29
CA ASP A 14 -5.99 -1.05 -14.58
C ASP A 14 -6.89 -1.70 -13.52
N THR A 15 -8.04 -1.10 -13.20
CA THR A 15 -8.93 -1.50 -12.08
C THR A 15 -9.20 -2.99 -12.01
N GLU A 16 -9.53 -3.64 -13.12
CA GLU A 16 -9.83 -5.08 -13.16
C GLU A 16 -8.63 -5.91 -12.67
N LYS A 17 -7.43 -5.63 -13.21
CA LYS A 17 -6.21 -6.34 -12.82
C LYS A 17 -5.78 -6.06 -11.37
N LEU A 18 -6.02 -4.83 -10.88
CA LEU A 18 -5.76 -4.48 -9.49
C LEU A 18 -6.72 -5.21 -8.55
N LEU A 19 -8.00 -5.31 -8.92
CA LEU A 19 -9.02 -6.05 -8.18
C LEU A 19 -8.69 -7.55 -8.15
N ASP A 20 -8.25 -8.12 -9.26
CA ASP A 20 -7.83 -9.54 -9.32
C ASP A 20 -6.71 -9.84 -8.31
N ILE A 21 -5.69 -8.96 -8.25
CA ILE A 21 -4.62 -9.10 -7.25
C ILE A 21 -5.19 -8.99 -5.83
N TYR A 22 -6.05 -8.00 -5.57
CA TYR A 22 -6.63 -7.77 -4.25
C TYR A 22 -7.54 -8.91 -3.79
N SER A 23 -8.32 -9.48 -4.72
CA SER A 23 -9.27 -10.57 -4.45
C SER A 23 -8.58 -11.78 -3.80
N TYR A 24 -7.39 -12.14 -4.25
CA TYR A 24 -6.60 -13.20 -3.63
C TYR A 24 -6.35 -12.94 -2.13
N TYR A 25 -6.01 -11.70 -1.77
CA TYR A 25 -5.74 -11.35 -0.37
C TYR A 25 -7.00 -11.35 0.49
N VAL A 26 -8.13 -10.98 -0.10
CA VAL A 26 -9.42 -11.04 0.59
C VAL A 26 -9.88 -12.49 0.80
N GLU A 27 -9.75 -13.35 -0.21
CA GLU A 27 -10.31 -14.71 -0.16
C GLU A 27 -9.39 -15.75 0.49
N LYS A 28 -8.07 -15.55 0.38
CA LYS A 28 -7.10 -16.59 0.72
C LYS A 28 -6.19 -16.24 1.88
N THR A 29 -6.23 -15.01 2.38
CA THR A 29 -5.30 -14.57 3.43
C THR A 29 -5.99 -13.72 4.49
N ALA A 30 -5.34 -13.57 5.65
CA ALA A 30 -5.69 -12.59 6.66
C ALA A 30 -4.82 -11.31 6.57
N ILE A 31 -4.11 -11.10 5.45
CA ILE A 31 -3.37 -9.86 5.17
C ILE A 31 -4.35 -8.68 4.99
N SER A 32 -5.46 -8.91 4.27
CA SER A 32 -6.60 -7.99 4.26
C SER A 32 -7.66 -8.49 5.24
N PHE A 33 -8.20 -7.58 6.07
CA PHE A 33 -9.30 -7.90 6.97
C PHE A 33 -10.68 -7.74 6.33
N GLU A 34 -10.75 -7.39 5.05
CA GLU A 34 -12.01 -7.52 4.31
C GLU A 34 -12.38 -9.00 4.19
N THR A 35 -13.67 -9.30 4.39
CA THR A 35 -14.21 -10.66 4.36
C THR A 35 -14.95 -10.99 3.06
N LYS A 36 -15.20 -9.98 2.24
CA LYS A 36 -15.83 -10.08 0.91
C LYS A 36 -15.06 -9.25 -0.08
N VAL A 37 -14.85 -9.80 -1.27
CA VAL A 37 -14.26 -9.04 -2.38
C VAL A 37 -15.23 -7.92 -2.76
N PRO A 38 -14.77 -6.66 -2.84
CA PRO A 38 -15.61 -5.56 -3.32
C PRO A 38 -16.02 -5.79 -4.77
N CYS A 39 -17.18 -5.32 -5.16
CA CYS A 39 -17.55 -5.37 -6.58
C CYS A 39 -16.67 -4.40 -7.40
N TYR A 40 -16.63 -4.60 -8.73
CA TYR A 40 -15.81 -3.79 -9.63
C TYR A 40 -16.05 -2.28 -9.46
N GLU A 41 -17.31 -1.85 -9.41
CA GLU A 41 -17.66 -0.43 -9.31
C GLU A 41 -17.23 0.18 -7.98
N GLU A 42 -17.34 -0.57 -6.89
CA GLU A 42 -16.84 -0.14 -5.58
C GLU A 42 -15.32 0.02 -5.60
N PHE A 43 -14.59 -0.98 -6.09
CA PHE A 43 -13.13 -0.95 -6.15
C PHE A 43 -12.63 0.15 -7.11
N LYS A 44 -13.31 0.33 -8.25
CA LYS A 44 -13.06 1.41 -9.21
C LYS A 44 -13.19 2.77 -8.54
N GLY A 45 -14.24 3.00 -7.76
CA GLY A 45 -14.41 4.23 -7.00
C GLY A 45 -13.28 4.48 -6.00
N ARG A 46 -12.72 3.43 -5.37
CA ARG A 46 -11.53 3.54 -4.50
C ARG A 46 -10.30 3.98 -5.30
N VAL A 47 -10.06 3.39 -6.47
CA VAL A 47 -8.94 3.76 -7.36
C VAL A 47 -9.09 5.21 -7.84
N GLU A 48 -10.26 5.60 -8.34
CA GLU A 48 -10.56 6.96 -8.79
C GLU A 48 -10.30 7.99 -7.69
N LYS A 49 -10.82 7.74 -6.49
CA LYS A 49 -10.63 8.63 -5.33
C LYS A 49 -9.16 8.79 -4.96
N THR A 50 -8.40 7.71 -5.01
CA THR A 50 -6.96 7.75 -4.71
C THR A 50 -6.22 8.57 -5.75
N LEU A 51 -6.46 8.32 -7.04
CA LEU A 51 -5.79 9.00 -8.16
C LEU A 51 -6.03 10.52 -8.20
N GLN A 52 -7.09 11.03 -7.55
CA GLN A 52 -7.35 12.46 -7.47
C GLN A 52 -6.32 13.22 -6.63
N ASN A 53 -5.80 12.58 -5.56
CA ASN A 53 -4.99 13.30 -4.58
C ASN A 53 -3.64 12.63 -4.30
N TYR A 54 -3.52 11.32 -4.52
CA TYR A 54 -2.37 10.53 -4.09
C TYR A 54 -1.77 9.72 -5.23
N PRO A 55 -0.46 9.40 -5.16
CA PRO A 55 0.21 8.54 -6.13
C PRO A 55 -0.32 7.10 -6.04
N TYR A 56 -0.43 6.48 -7.19
CA TYR A 56 -0.77 5.08 -7.35
C TYR A 56 0.12 4.50 -8.45
N PHE A 57 0.96 3.53 -8.13
CA PHE A 57 1.88 2.91 -9.07
C PHE A 57 1.63 1.42 -9.25
N VAL A 58 1.89 0.94 -10.44
CA VAL A 58 1.89 -0.48 -10.80
C VAL A 58 3.26 -0.92 -11.28
N ALA A 59 3.64 -2.15 -10.94
CA ALA A 59 4.80 -2.83 -11.50
C ALA A 59 4.33 -3.72 -12.64
N VAL A 60 4.93 -3.56 -13.82
CA VAL A 60 4.54 -4.25 -15.06
C VAL A 60 5.74 -5.00 -15.64
N GLU A 61 5.52 -6.23 -16.05
CA GLU A 61 6.49 -7.07 -16.79
C GLU A 61 5.75 -7.78 -17.93
N GLY A 62 6.25 -7.70 -19.16
CA GLY A 62 5.59 -8.33 -20.31
C GLY A 62 4.13 -7.92 -20.55
N GLY A 63 3.71 -6.70 -20.11
CA GLY A 63 2.32 -6.23 -20.17
C GLY A 63 1.42 -6.73 -19.03
N GLU A 64 1.94 -7.55 -18.12
CA GLU A 64 1.22 -8.04 -16.94
C GLU A 64 1.51 -7.17 -15.72
N ILE A 65 0.48 -6.85 -14.91
CA ILE A 65 0.65 -6.18 -13.63
C ILE A 65 1.02 -7.21 -12.56
N LEU A 66 2.21 -7.06 -11.98
CA LEU A 66 2.76 -7.95 -10.96
C LEU A 66 2.52 -7.45 -9.53
N GLY A 67 2.02 -6.23 -9.38
CA GLY A 67 1.72 -5.63 -8.09
C GLY A 67 1.49 -4.14 -8.20
N TYR A 68 1.05 -3.55 -7.10
CA TYR A 68 0.77 -2.14 -7.02
C TYR A 68 1.01 -1.60 -5.62
N ALA A 69 1.25 -0.29 -5.53
CA ALA A 69 1.29 0.44 -4.27
C ALA A 69 0.68 1.84 -4.44
N TYR A 70 0.10 2.37 -3.37
CA TYR A 70 -0.48 3.70 -3.37
C TYR A 70 -0.39 4.35 -1.99
N LEU A 71 -0.65 5.66 -1.95
CA LEU A 71 -0.90 6.41 -0.72
C LEU A 71 -2.39 6.69 -0.55
N SER A 72 -2.79 6.83 0.69
CA SER A 72 -4.12 7.30 1.07
C SER A 72 -4.03 8.25 2.27
N PRO A 73 -5.10 9.02 2.58
CA PRO A 73 -5.11 9.90 3.73
C PRO A 73 -4.88 9.12 5.03
N PHE A 74 -3.98 9.60 5.88
CA PHE A 74 -3.89 9.10 7.25
C PHE A 74 -5.01 9.73 8.08
N VAL A 75 -5.91 8.92 8.64
CA VAL A 75 -7.05 9.31 9.51
C VAL A 75 -8.07 10.29 8.87
N GLY A 76 -7.79 10.92 7.74
CA GLY A 76 -8.75 11.75 6.99
C GLY A 76 -9.19 13.06 7.66
N ARG A 77 -8.31 13.70 8.45
CA ARG A 77 -8.51 15.06 9.01
C ARG A 77 -7.36 15.96 8.55
N SER A 78 -7.63 17.24 8.25
CA SER A 78 -6.66 18.18 7.65
C SER A 78 -5.37 18.36 8.47
N ALA A 79 -5.41 18.23 9.79
CA ALA A 79 -4.18 18.26 10.60
C ALA A 79 -3.20 17.12 10.29
N TYR A 80 -3.63 16.09 9.58
CA TYR A 80 -2.82 14.94 9.16
C TYR A 80 -2.46 14.97 7.66
N ASP A 81 -2.69 16.07 6.94
CA ASP A 81 -2.49 16.13 5.49
C ASP A 81 -1.02 15.89 5.07
N LEU A 82 -0.06 16.16 5.96
CA LEU A 82 1.37 15.85 5.74
C LEU A 82 1.77 14.43 6.18
N SER A 83 0.78 13.59 6.46
CA SER A 83 0.92 12.17 6.79
C SER A 83 0.09 11.33 5.83
N ALA A 84 0.60 10.19 5.41
CA ALA A 84 -0.12 9.30 4.51
C ALA A 84 0.02 7.84 4.93
N GLU A 85 -1.02 7.05 4.64
CA GLU A 85 -0.95 5.60 4.76
C GLU A 85 -0.43 5.00 3.46
N THR A 86 0.51 4.05 3.57
CA THR A 86 1.04 3.29 2.45
C THR A 86 0.37 1.93 2.35
N THR A 87 -0.01 1.55 1.14
CA THR A 87 -0.59 0.24 0.83
C THR A 87 0.17 -0.42 -0.32
N ILE A 88 0.44 -1.72 -0.21
CA ILE A 88 1.07 -2.52 -1.27
C ILE A 88 0.45 -3.90 -1.34
N TYR A 89 0.19 -4.37 -2.57
CA TYR A 89 -0.18 -5.73 -2.89
C TYR A 89 0.61 -6.24 -4.10
N LEU A 90 1.16 -7.43 -4.00
CA LEU A 90 1.85 -8.09 -5.10
C LEU A 90 1.01 -9.27 -5.60
N LYS A 91 1.02 -9.51 -6.90
CA LYS A 91 0.42 -10.71 -7.48
C LYS A 91 1.04 -11.95 -6.82
N HIS A 92 0.21 -12.88 -6.39
CA HIS A 92 0.67 -14.10 -5.73
C HIS A 92 1.77 -14.81 -6.53
N GLY A 93 2.82 -15.27 -5.84
CA GLY A 93 3.99 -15.89 -6.47
C GLY A 93 5.06 -14.92 -6.98
N ASN A 94 4.88 -13.59 -6.85
CA ASN A 94 5.84 -12.59 -7.30
C ASN A 94 6.62 -11.89 -6.16
N SER A 95 6.65 -12.48 -4.98
CA SER A 95 7.51 -12.01 -3.89
C SER A 95 9.00 -12.23 -4.19
N ASN A 96 9.87 -11.48 -3.50
CA ASN A 96 11.34 -11.59 -3.58
C ASN A 96 11.99 -11.22 -4.93
N LYS A 97 11.26 -10.58 -5.86
CA LYS A 97 11.78 -10.07 -7.13
C LYS A 97 12.20 -8.59 -7.09
N GLY A 98 12.26 -7.98 -5.91
CA GLY A 98 12.56 -6.54 -5.77
C GLY A 98 11.39 -5.60 -6.11
N ILE A 99 10.23 -6.12 -6.54
CA ILE A 99 9.05 -5.35 -6.96
C ILE A 99 8.57 -4.42 -5.85
N GLY A 100 8.43 -4.93 -4.62
CA GLY A 100 7.98 -4.14 -3.48
C GLY A 100 8.90 -2.94 -3.20
N LYS A 101 10.22 -3.15 -3.25
CA LYS A 101 11.21 -2.09 -3.09
C LYS A 101 11.09 -1.03 -4.19
N ALA A 102 10.94 -1.45 -5.44
CA ALA A 102 10.81 -0.54 -6.58
C ALA A 102 9.54 0.31 -6.47
N LEU A 103 8.39 -0.30 -6.13
CA LEU A 103 7.13 0.41 -5.88
C LEU A 103 7.24 1.41 -4.73
N TYR A 104 7.81 1.00 -3.59
CA TYR A 104 7.96 1.87 -2.42
C TYR A 104 8.92 3.02 -2.67
N SER A 105 10.00 2.82 -3.44
CA SER A 105 10.89 3.90 -3.83
C SER A 105 10.16 4.99 -4.63
N LYS A 106 9.25 4.60 -5.52
CA LYS A 106 8.42 5.55 -6.29
C LYS A 106 7.38 6.24 -5.41
N ILE A 107 6.74 5.51 -4.49
CA ILE A 107 5.79 6.07 -3.52
C ILE A 107 6.49 7.13 -2.64
N GLU A 108 7.67 6.84 -2.11
CA GLU A 108 8.42 7.77 -1.26
C GLU A 108 8.88 9.02 -2.03
N GLU A 109 9.31 8.85 -3.29
CA GLU A 109 9.65 9.98 -4.17
C GLU A 109 8.44 10.90 -4.38
N ALA A 110 7.28 10.32 -4.68
CA ALA A 110 6.04 11.05 -4.89
C ALA A 110 5.54 11.72 -3.60
N ALA A 111 5.60 11.03 -2.46
CA ALA A 111 5.23 11.56 -1.15
C ALA A 111 6.04 12.81 -0.79
N LYS A 112 7.34 12.79 -1.02
CA LYS A 112 8.21 13.97 -0.78
C LYS A 112 7.83 15.17 -1.65
N LYS A 113 7.43 14.93 -2.92
CA LYS A 113 6.94 15.99 -3.81
C LYS A 113 5.61 16.57 -3.33
N GLN A 114 4.78 15.78 -2.63
CA GLN A 114 3.53 16.23 -2.01
C GLN A 114 3.73 16.94 -0.66
N ASN A 115 4.95 17.12 -0.19
CA ASN A 115 5.34 17.61 1.14
C ASN A 115 4.94 16.67 2.30
N ILE A 116 4.61 15.41 2.02
CA ILE A 116 4.34 14.41 3.05
C ILE A 116 5.65 14.11 3.79
N THR A 117 5.58 14.12 5.11
CA THR A 117 6.73 13.90 6.01
C THR A 117 6.69 12.54 6.70
N ASN A 118 5.49 11.98 6.88
CA ASN A 118 5.28 10.74 7.62
C ASN A 118 4.52 9.73 6.76
N LEU A 119 5.05 8.52 6.71
CA LEU A 119 4.38 7.38 6.11
C LEU A 119 4.01 6.37 7.19
N TYR A 120 2.80 5.85 7.11
CA TYR A 120 2.27 4.85 8.03
C TYR A 120 1.82 3.62 7.25
N SER A 121 1.95 2.45 7.85
CA SER A 121 1.42 1.20 7.29
C SER A 121 0.63 0.45 8.36
N CYS A 122 -0.59 0.08 8.02
CA CYS A 122 -1.46 -0.76 8.83
C CYS A 122 -1.32 -2.21 8.35
N ILE A 123 -0.82 -3.11 9.20
CA ILE A 123 -0.39 -4.45 8.78
C ILE A 123 -1.03 -5.51 9.67
N GLY A 124 -1.66 -6.52 9.05
CA GLY A 124 -2.07 -7.72 9.75
C GLY A 124 -0.85 -8.45 10.36
N TYR A 125 -0.97 -8.86 11.61
CA TYR A 125 0.13 -9.43 12.38
C TYR A 125 -0.33 -10.61 13.23
N THR A 126 0.55 -11.56 13.48
CA THR A 126 0.27 -12.71 14.35
C THR A 126 1.51 -13.07 15.19
N ASP A 127 1.29 -13.56 16.41
CA ASP A 127 2.37 -14.10 17.23
C ASP A 127 2.73 -15.55 16.79
N ASN A 128 1.81 -16.23 16.06
CA ASN A 128 2.01 -17.57 15.51
C ASN A 128 1.57 -17.57 14.05
N GLU A 129 2.53 -17.66 13.14
CA GLU A 129 2.26 -17.72 11.70
C GLU A 129 1.43 -18.97 11.34
N ASP A 130 0.54 -18.82 10.36
CA ASP A 130 -0.30 -19.88 9.86
C ASP A 130 -0.45 -19.81 8.32
N GLU A 131 -1.32 -20.67 7.77
CA GLU A 131 -1.56 -20.72 6.33
C GLU A 131 -2.22 -19.46 5.75
N TYR A 132 -2.80 -18.59 6.59
CA TYR A 132 -3.48 -17.37 6.16
C TYR A 132 -2.67 -16.11 6.39
N LEU A 133 -1.75 -16.12 7.38
CA LEU A 133 -0.97 -14.92 7.74
C LEU A 133 0.44 -15.27 8.19
N THR A 134 1.41 -14.68 7.50
CA THR A 134 2.79 -14.60 7.94
C THR A 134 3.16 -13.15 8.23
N ASN A 135 4.25 -12.93 8.99
CA ASN A 135 4.74 -11.58 9.30
C ASN A 135 5.65 -10.99 8.21
N ASN A 136 5.67 -11.59 7.02
CA ASN A 136 6.49 -11.14 5.89
C ASN A 136 6.25 -9.66 5.53
N SER A 137 5.00 -9.17 5.64
CA SER A 137 4.70 -7.77 5.39
C SER A 137 5.36 -6.85 6.42
N ALA A 138 5.30 -7.17 7.70
CA ALA A 138 5.98 -6.39 8.75
C ALA A 138 7.49 -6.40 8.56
N SER A 139 8.09 -7.56 8.28
CA SER A 139 9.51 -7.70 7.99
C SER A 139 9.95 -6.91 6.74
N PHE A 140 9.12 -6.90 5.68
CA PHE A 140 9.36 -6.08 4.49
C PHE A 140 9.38 -4.59 4.84
N HIS A 141 8.40 -4.10 5.61
CA HIS A 141 8.34 -2.70 6.02
C HIS A 141 9.53 -2.32 6.92
N GLU A 142 9.93 -3.19 7.85
CA GLU A 142 11.14 -2.98 8.65
C GLU A 142 12.38 -2.82 7.75
N HIS A 143 12.52 -3.68 6.73
CA HIS A 143 13.60 -3.62 5.74
C HIS A 143 13.57 -2.32 4.90
N MET A 144 12.36 -1.78 4.67
CA MET A 144 12.17 -0.47 4.01
C MET A 144 12.37 0.72 4.95
N GLY A 145 12.76 0.49 6.22
CA GLY A 145 13.08 1.51 7.21
C GLY A 145 11.89 2.00 8.04
N TYR A 146 10.76 1.30 8.00
CA TYR A 146 9.66 1.54 8.91
C TYR A 146 9.96 0.98 10.29
N LYS A 147 9.39 1.60 11.33
CA LYS A 147 9.51 1.19 12.73
C LYS A 147 8.14 0.83 13.28
N LEU A 148 8.07 -0.23 14.06
CA LEU A 148 6.86 -0.60 14.81
C LEU A 148 6.54 0.47 15.85
N ILE A 149 5.31 1.01 15.82
CA ILE A 149 4.84 2.04 16.75
C ILE A 149 3.66 1.59 17.62
N GLY A 150 2.95 0.55 17.25
CA GLY A 150 1.86 0.03 18.06
C GLY A 150 1.31 -1.30 17.56
N LYS A 151 0.79 -2.10 18.50
CA LYS A 151 0.12 -3.38 18.24
C LYS A 151 -1.28 -3.34 18.84
N PHE A 152 -2.27 -3.70 18.05
CA PHE A 152 -3.66 -3.92 18.45
C PHE A 152 -3.89 -5.42 18.56
N THR A 153 -4.02 -5.89 19.79
CA THR A 153 -4.09 -7.33 20.06
C THR A 153 -5.47 -7.88 19.74
N ASN A 154 -5.52 -8.96 18.92
CA ASN A 154 -6.75 -9.68 18.56
C ASN A 154 -7.90 -8.77 18.10
N CYS A 155 -7.58 -7.76 17.29
CA CYS A 155 -8.56 -6.78 16.81
C CYS A 155 -9.27 -7.21 15.52
N GLY A 156 -8.74 -8.20 14.78
CA GLY A 156 -9.32 -8.75 13.56
C GLY A 156 -9.69 -10.22 13.73
N HIS A 157 -10.84 -10.62 13.15
CA HIS A 157 -11.28 -12.01 13.13
C HIS A 157 -11.57 -12.46 11.71
N LYS A 158 -10.86 -13.50 11.22
CA LYS A 158 -11.03 -14.05 9.88
C LYS A 158 -10.64 -15.53 9.87
N PHE A 159 -11.28 -16.33 9.02
CA PHE A 159 -11.06 -17.78 8.91
C PHE A 159 -11.15 -18.54 10.25
N GLY A 160 -12.03 -18.08 11.15
CA GLY A 160 -12.20 -18.67 12.47
C GLY A 160 -11.08 -18.37 13.48
N ARG A 161 -10.17 -17.45 13.17
CA ARG A 161 -9.00 -17.10 14.00
C ARG A 161 -8.94 -15.61 14.31
N TRP A 162 -8.33 -15.27 15.45
CA TRP A 162 -8.05 -13.90 15.83
C TRP A 162 -6.64 -13.51 15.40
N TYR A 163 -6.53 -12.30 14.83
CA TYR A 163 -5.28 -11.72 14.39
C TYR A 163 -5.07 -10.35 15.04
N HIS A 164 -3.81 -9.98 15.15
CA HIS A 164 -3.40 -8.64 15.55
C HIS A 164 -3.34 -7.71 14.33
N MET A 165 -3.26 -6.44 14.61
CA MET A 165 -2.86 -5.43 13.64
C MET A 165 -1.73 -4.60 14.25
N VAL A 166 -0.72 -4.27 13.47
CA VAL A 166 0.36 -3.36 13.87
C VAL A 166 0.36 -2.12 13.00
N TRP A 167 0.72 -1.00 13.62
CA TRP A 167 1.10 0.20 12.90
C TRP A 167 2.62 0.31 12.84
N MET A 168 3.12 0.62 11.64
CA MET A 168 4.53 0.92 11.42
C MET A 168 4.64 2.31 10.79
N GLU A 169 5.68 3.08 11.17
CA GLU A 169 5.92 4.42 10.64
C GLU A 169 7.28 4.55 9.99
N LYS A 170 7.37 5.43 8.99
CA LYS A 170 8.62 5.91 8.40
C LYS A 170 8.57 7.42 8.24
N ILE A 171 9.51 8.13 8.87
CA ILE A 171 9.68 9.57 8.69
C ILE A 171 10.57 9.79 7.46
N ILE A 172 10.04 10.52 6.46
CA ILE A 172 10.71 10.77 5.17
C ILE A 172 11.04 12.24 4.93
N GLY A 173 10.60 13.13 5.83
CA GLY A 173 10.83 14.58 5.76
C GLY A 173 11.12 15.18 7.13
N GLU A 174 11.61 16.41 7.15
CA GLU A 174 11.87 17.17 8.39
C GLU A 174 10.61 17.89 8.88
N HIS A 175 10.39 17.93 10.21
CA HIS A 175 9.26 18.64 10.84
C HIS A 175 9.63 20.07 11.26
N LYS A 176 10.44 20.78 10.45
CA LYS A 176 10.90 22.15 10.78
C LYS A 176 10.00 23.23 10.20
N GLU A 177 9.59 23.04 8.96
CA GLU A 177 8.72 23.98 8.25
C GLU A 177 7.42 23.30 7.91
N ILE A 178 6.30 24.01 8.18
CA ILE A 178 4.98 23.52 7.79
C ILE A 178 4.77 23.94 6.33
N LYS A 179 4.65 22.96 5.45
CA LYS A 179 4.33 23.12 4.04
C LYS A 179 2.89 22.70 3.79
N GLU A 180 2.29 23.26 2.76
CA GLU A 180 0.96 22.80 2.33
C GLU A 180 1.06 21.45 1.64
N PHE A 181 0.04 20.62 1.84
CA PHE A 181 -0.15 19.38 1.10
C PHE A 181 -0.42 19.71 -0.37
N LEU A 182 0.32 19.06 -1.26
CA LEU A 182 0.13 19.20 -2.70
C LEU A 182 -0.54 17.92 -3.24
N LYS A 183 -1.64 18.09 -3.99
CA LYS A 183 -2.27 16.94 -4.67
C LYS A 183 -1.32 16.37 -5.70
N TYR A 184 -1.26 15.05 -5.79
CA TYR A 184 -0.38 14.39 -6.74
C TYR A 184 -0.73 14.74 -8.19
N SER A 185 -2.02 14.88 -8.50
CA SER A 185 -2.51 15.32 -9.82
C SER A 185 -1.92 16.67 -10.28
N ASP A 186 -1.58 17.55 -9.34
CA ASP A 186 -1.15 18.93 -9.65
C ASP A 186 0.39 19.02 -9.84
N ILE A 187 1.14 18.01 -9.36
CA ILE A 187 2.61 18.03 -9.33
C ILE A 187 3.26 16.95 -10.19
N LYS A 188 2.50 15.98 -10.71
CA LYS A 188 3.02 14.99 -11.64
C LYS A 188 3.40 15.66 -12.95
N SER A 189 4.64 15.48 -13.39
CA SER A 189 5.07 15.89 -14.72
C SER A 189 4.43 14.97 -15.76
N PHE A 190 3.76 15.54 -16.74
CA PHE A 190 3.23 14.79 -17.88
C PHE A 190 4.35 14.35 -18.80
#